data_301f20ecc4a2f6551c88817151e956bd
#
_entry.id   301f20ecc4a2f6551c88817151e956bd
#
_cell.length_a   1.000
_cell.length_b   1.000
_cell.length_c   1.000
_cell.angle_alpha   90.00
_cell.angle_beta   90.00
_cell.angle_gamma   90.00
#
_symmetry.space_group_name_H-M   'P 1'
#
loop_
_entity.id
_entity.type
_entity.pdbx_description
1 polymer ?
#
loop_
_entity_poly.entity_id
_entity_poly.type
_entity_poly.pdbx_seq_one_letter_code
_entity_poly.pdbx_strand_id
1 'polypeptide(L)'
;MEFKNLLYEVKDGILYLMLNRHEVRNALTPEMWRDITTAVAEADRDDSVRVIILGSKGGKALAGGADIRELHDRYYMVQMRAAAAKALKDLEDIYKPVICAINGYALGGGCELAMACDIRIATRRSKFGQPETGLGFIPGAGGTQRLSRLVGLGKAKELIFTGRIIDAEEAYRIGLVNELTDDTEEALMAAAEKMAGEIMVKAPVAITMAKIAVNLGYDTDMTTGLMLEKMAQTIALSTEDRKEGTQAFIEKRKPNFSGK
;
A
#
# COMPACT_ATOMS: atom_id res chain seq x y z
N MET A 1 0.76 21.15 1.61
CA MET A 1 2.12 20.90 1.08
C MET A 1 2.01 20.70 -0.42
N GLU A 2 2.90 21.27 -1.23
CA GLU A 2 2.89 21.09 -2.68
C GLU A 2 4.00 20.12 -3.08
N PHE A 3 3.64 19.05 -3.81
CA PHE A 3 4.56 18.11 -4.43
C PHE A 3 4.52 18.28 -5.95
N LYS A 4 5.63 18.05 -6.61
CA LYS A 4 5.71 18.14 -8.07
C LYS A 4 5.00 16.97 -8.75
N ASN A 5 5.12 15.77 -8.16
CA ASN A 5 4.69 14.52 -8.79
C ASN A 5 3.49 13.87 -8.09
N LEU A 6 2.98 14.47 -7.00
CA LEU A 6 1.88 13.93 -6.21
C LEU A 6 0.82 15.01 -5.95
N LEU A 7 -0.42 14.58 -5.81
CA LEU A 7 -1.46 15.35 -5.14
C LEU A 7 -1.59 14.82 -3.71
N TYR A 8 -1.69 15.73 -2.75
CA TYR A 8 -1.80 15.45 -1.33
C TYR A 8 -3.00 16.22 -0.79
N GLU A 9 -4.08 15.53 -0.49
CA GLU A 9 -5.32 16.14 0.00
C GLU A 9 -5.85 15.34 1.19
N VAL A 10 -6.08 16.03 2.32
CA VAL A 10 -6.71 15.43 3.51
C VAL A 10 -8.16 15.88 3.57
N LYS A 11 -9.06 14.91 3.63
CA LYS A 11 -10.51 15.15 3.75
C LYS A 11 -11.14 14.07 4.62
N ASP A 12 -11.92 14.47 5.60
CA ASP A 12 -12.71 13.59 6.47
C ASP A 12 -11.89 12.44 7.12
N GLY A 13 -10.63 12.71 7.49
CA GLY A 13 -9.72 11.72 8.09
C GLY A 13 -9.00 10.83 7.08
N ILE A 14 -9.22 11.01 5.80
CA ILE A 14 -8.57 10.27 4.73
C ILE A 14 -7.55 11.16 4.03
N LEU A 15 -6.31 10.70 3.91
CA LEU A 15 -5.34 11.29 2.99
C LEU A 15 -5.50 10.64 1.61
N TYR A 16 -5.79 11.45 0.59
CA TYR A 16 -5.72 11.09 -0.81
C TYR A 16 -4.34 11.44 -1.34
N LEU A 17 -3.49 10.41 -1.52
CA LEU A 17 -2.13 10.53 -2.04
C LEU A 17 -2.11 9.99 -3.48
N MET A 18 -2.20 10.90 -4.47
CA MET A 18 -2.36 10.49 -5.86
C MET A 18 -1.10 10.78 -6.68
N LEU A 19 -0.56 9.75 -7.36
CA LEU A 19 0.49 9.94 -8.35
C LEU A 19 -0.04 10.79 -9.50
N ASN A 20 0.71 11.82 -9.90
CA ASN A 20 0.26 12.84 -10.84
C ASN A 20 1.30 13.12 -11.96
N ARG A 21 1.73 12.07 -12.66
CA ARG A 21 2.52 12.10 -13.90
C ARG A 21 1.86 11.25 -14.97
N HIS A 22 0.54 11.42 -15.14
CA HIS A 22 -0.29 10.56 -15.98
C HIS A 22 0.10 10.59 -17.48
N GLU A 23 0.71 11.66 -17.97
CA GLU A 23 1.22 11.81 -19.35
C GLU A 23 2.31 10.79 -19.69
N VAL A 24 3.06 10.32 -18.69
CA VAL A 24 4.08 9.26 -18.80
C VAL A 24 3.69 8.00 -18.04
N ARG A 25 2.38 7.75 -17.87
CA ARG A 25 1.81 6.59 -17.14
C ARG A 25 2.37 6.46 -15.72
N ASN A 26 2.56 7.58 -15.05
CA ASN A 26 3.15 7.66 -13.71
C ASN A 26 4.49 6.91 -13.60
N ALA A 27 5.34 7.00 -14.64
CA ALA A 27 6.69 6.43 -14.60
C ALA A 27 7.44 6.92 -13.37
N LEU A 28 7.96 5.99 -12.60
CA LEU A 28 8.58 6.24 -11.30
C LEU A 28 10.01 6.74 -11.49
N THR A 29 10.31 7.86 -10.84
CA THR A 29 11.65 8.48 -10.82
C THR A 29 12.18 8.54 -9.38
N PRO A 30 13.49 8.73 -9.18
CA PRO A 30 14.05 8.97 -7.84
C PRO A 30 13.40 10.15 -7.12
N GLU A 31 12.95 11.18 -7.86
CA GLU A 31 12.25 12.34 -7.31
C GLU A 31 10.86 11.93 -6.78
N MET A 32 10.06 11.20 -7.60
CA MET A 32 8.75 10.71 -7.16
C MET A 32 8.82 9.81 -5.93
N TRP A 33 9.83 8.95 -5.85
CA TRP A 33 10.04 8.12 -4.66
C TRP A 33 10.37 8.97 -3.41
N ARG A 34 11.16 10.04 -3.55
CA ARG A 34 11.42 10.99 -2.45
C ARG A 34 10.16 11.76 -2.06
N ASP A 35 9.35 12.15 -3.05
CA ASP A 35 8.06 12.80 -2.78
C ASP A 35 7.14 11.86 -1.96
N ILE A 36 7.05 10.58 -2.32
CA ILE A 36 6.29 9.56 -1.56
C ILE A 36 6.84 9.44 -0.13
N THR A 37 8.15 9.29 0.05
CA THR A 37 8.78 9.26 1.38
C THR A 37 8.40 10.46 2.23
N THR A 38 8.46 11.66 1.65
CA THR A 38 8.13 12.91 2.36
C THR A 38 6.65 12.96 2.71
N ALA A 39 5.78 12.63 1.76
CA ALA A 39 4.32 12.62 1.96
C ALA A 39 3.89 11.63 3.06
N VAL A 40 4.49 10.43 3.08
CA VAL A 40 4.23 9.41 4.11
C VAL A 40 4.68 9.89 5.49
N ALA A 41 5.87 10.49 5.60
CA ALA A 41 6.38 11.03 6.85
C ALA A 41 5.52 12.19 7.41
N GLU A 42 4.99 13.03 6.54
CA GLU A 42 4.04 14.09 6.94
C GLU A 42 2.69 13.49 7.38
N ALA A 43 2.18 12.53 6.62
CA ALA A 43 0.94 11.85 6.96
C ALA A 43 1.03 11.13 8.32
N ASP A 44 2.20 10.58 8.67
CA ASP A 44 2.39 9.89 9.95
C ASP A 44 2.27 10.83 11.15
N ARG A 45 2.72 12.10 10.99
CA ARG A 45 2.68 13.14 12.03
C ARG A 45 1.35 13.88 12.12
N ASP A 46 0.51 13.78 11.11
CA ASP A 46 -0.77 14.51 11.04
C ASP A 46 -1.88 13.72 11.73
N ASP A 47 -2.25 14.09 12.93
CA ASP A 47 -3.32 13.44 13.71
C ASP A 47 -4.69 13.49 13.02
N SER A 48 -4.90 14.41 12.07
CA SER A 48 -6.12 14.47 11.28
C SER A 48 -6.23 13.33 10.26
N VAL A 49 -5.12 12.66 9.88
CA VAL A 49 -5.09 11.52 8.96
C VAL A 49 -5.27 10.22 9.73
N ARG A 50 -6.29 9.45 9.37
CA ARG A 50 -6.60 8.14 9.94
C ARG A 50 -6.29 6.98 9.00
N VAL A 51 -6.49 7.19 7.69
CA VAL A 51 -6.26 6.21 6.62
C VAL A 51 -5.68 6.93 5.42
N ILE A 52 -4.82 6.26 4.67
CA ILE A 52 -4.26 6.77 3.41
C ILE A 52 -4.86 5.96 2.26
N ILE A 53 -5.38 6.65 1.25
CA ILE A 53 -5.73 6.08 -0.05
C ILE A 53 -4.64 6.53 -1.03
N LEU A 54 -3.77 5.58 -1.42
CA LEU A 54 -2.76 5.79 -2.45
C LEU A 54 -3.33 5.37 -3.81
N GLY A 55 -3.28 6.27 -4.78
CA GLY A 55 -3.81 6.01 -6.12
C GLY A 55 -3.07 6.80 -7.19
N SER A 56 -3.74 7.03 -8.32
CA SER A 56 -3.16 7.81 -9.41
C SER A 56 -4.21 8.59 -10.18
N LYS A 57 -3.82 9.72 -10.75
CA LYS A 57 -4.64 10.45 -11.73
C LYS A 57 -4.44 9.89 -13.14
N GLY A 58 -5.48 10.07 -13.99
CA GLY A 58 -5.44 9.78 -15.43
C GLY A 58 -5.88 8.39 -15.86
N GLY A 59 -6.18 7.46 -14.94
CA GLY A 59 -6.91 6.21 -15.19
C GLY A 59 -6.25 5.18 -16.11
N LYS A 60 -5.00 5.39 -16.57
CA LYS A 60 -4.30 4.46 -17.48
C LYS A 60 -3.33 3.55 -16.74
N ALA A 61 -2.77 4.02 -15.65
CA ALA A 61 -1.84 3.26 -14.84
C ALA A 61 -1.80 3.81 -13.42
N LEU A 62 -1.71 2.93 -12.43
CA LEU A 62 -1.17 3.32 -11.13
C LEU A 62 0.27 3.81 -11.33
N ALA A 63 1.15 2.92 -11.83
CA ALA A 63 2.48 3.27 -12.32
C ALA A 63 2.95 2.20 -13.33
N GLY A 64 3.51 2.65 -14.44
CA GLY A 64 4.01 1.77 -15.52
C GLY A 64 5.40 1.18 -15.26
N GLY A 65 5.99 1.42 -14.08
CA GLY A 65 7.36 1.07 -13.73
C GLY A 65 8.31 2.25 -13.81
N ALA A 66 9.62 1.98 -13.78
CA ALA A 66 10.65 2.99 -13.93
C ALA A 66 10.68 3.59 -15.35
N ASP A 67 11.19 4.81 -15.51
CA ASP A 67 11.40 5.39 -16.84
C ASP A 67 12.52 4.64 -17.56
N ILE A 68 12.14 3.82 -18.56
CA ILE A 68 13.05 2.92 -19.29
C ILE A 68 14.18 3.69 -19.99
N ARG A 69 13.95 4.94 -20.40
CA ARG A 69 14.95 5.77 -21.09
C ARG A 69 16.16 6.08 -20.21
N GLU A 70 15.95 6.10 -18.91
CA GLU A 70 16.98 6.40 -17.91
C GLU A 70 17.65 5.13 -17.34
N LEU A 71 17.07 3.94 -17.57
CA LEU A 71 17.52 2.69 -16.96
C LEU A 71 18.90 2.20 -17.43
N HIS A 72 19.42 2.67 -18.58
CA HIS A 72 20.76 2.32 -19.03
C HIS A 72 21.87 3.04 -18.24
N ASP A 73 21.56 4.12 -17.54
CA ASP A 73 22.50 4.81 -16.66
C ASP A 73 22.62 4.04 -15.33
N ARG A 74 23.81 3.48 -15.07
CA ARG A 74 24.09 2.75 -13.84
C ARG A 74 23.91 3.61 -12.59
N TYR A 75 24.29 4.88 -12.64
CA TYR A 75 24.16 5.80 -11.49
C TYR A 75 22.69 6.11 -11.20
N TYR A 76 21.90 6.35 -12.23
CA TYR A 76 20.46 6.48 -12.11
C TYR A 76 19.81 5.25 -11.47
N MET A 77 20.19 4.04 -11.92
CA MET A 77 19.68 2.77 -11.36
C MET A 77 19.99 2.62 -9.87
N VAL A 78 21.18 3.03 -9.41
CA VAL A 78 21.54 2.98 -7.99
C VAL A 78 20.69 3.94 -7.18
N GLN A 79 20.51 5.19 -7.65
CA GLN A 79 19.66 6.18 -6.98
C GLN A 79 18.20 5.76 -6.96
N MET A 80 17.69 5.24 -8.08
CA MET A 80 16.32 4.76 -8.22
C MET A 80 16.02 3.66 -7.20
N ARG A 81 16.90 2.67 -7.10
CA ARG A 81 16.74 1.54 -6.19
C ARG A 81 16.77 1.95 -4.73
N ALA A 82 17.70 2.82 -4.35
CA ALA A 82 17.80 3.31 -2.97
C ALA A 82 16.56 4.13 -2.56
N ALA A 83 16.09 5.02 -3.44
CA ALA A 83 14.89 5.83 -3.19
C ALA A 83 13.62 4.96 -3.11
N ALA A 84 13.46 4.00 -4.03
CA ALA A 84 12.34 3.08 -4.04
C ALA A 84 12.31 2.21 -2.77
N ALA A 85 13.43 1.59 -2.40
CA ALA A 85 13.51 0.75 -1.20
C ALA A 85 13.12 1.51 0.06
N LYS A 86 13.58 2.77 0.20
CA LYS A 86 13.19 3.61 1.33
C LYS A 86 11.70 3.93 1.31
N ALA A 87 11.16 4.43 0.19
CA ALA A 87 9.77 4.84 0.09
C ALA A 87 8.80 3.69 0.39
N LEU A 88 9.10 2.49 -0.11
CA LEU A 88 8.26 1.31 0.12
C LEU A 88 8.35 0.81 1.56
N LYS A 89 9.53 0.92 2.17
CA LYS A 89 9.69 0.60 3.61
C LYS A 89 8.91 1.61 4.47
N ASP A 90 8.98 2.91 4.15
CA ASP A 90 8.22 3.94 4.86
C ASP A 90 6.69 3.71 4.76
N LEU A 91 6.19 3.26 3.60
CA LEU A 91 4.78 2.89 3.42
C LEU A 91 4.35 1.67 4.24
N GLU A 92 5.23 0.69 4.41
CA GLU A 92 4.95 -0.48 5.26
C GLU A 92 4.97 -0.11 6.75
N ASP A 93 5.91 0.74 7.14
CA ASP A 93 6.18 1.06 8.54
C ASP A 93 5.26 2.15 9.11
N ILE A 94 4.60 2.95 8.25
CA ILE A 94 3.66 3.96 8.75
C ILE A 94 2.58 3.32 9.62
N TYR A 95 2.27 3.96 10.75
CA TYR A 95 1.30 3.46 11.71
C TYR A 95 -0.15 3.49 11.22
N LYS A 96 -0.41 4.18 10.13
CA LYS A 96 -1.74 4.34 9.54
C LYS A 96 -1.97 3.31 8.44
N PRO A 97 -3.18 2.76 8.29
CA PRO A 97 -3.51 1.88 7.17
C PRO A 97 -3.38 2.58 5.82
N VAL A 98 -2.84 1.85 4.84
CA VAL A 98 -2.67 2.32 3.46
C VAL A 98 -3.45 1.42 2.52
N ILE A 99 -4.43 2.00 1.81
CA ILE A 99 -5.22 1.35 0.77
C ILE A 99 -4.70 1.79 -0.58
N CYS A 100 -4.29 0.85 -1.43
CA CYS A 100 -3.91 1.14 -2.81
C CYS A 100 -5.11 1.01 -3.73
N ALA A 101 -5.53 2.12 -4.34
CA ALA A 101 -6.58 2.18 -5.36
C ALA A 101 -5.94 2.10 -6.76
N ILE A 102 -6.10 0.97 -7.44
CA ILE A 102 -5.35 0.62 -8.65
C ILE A 102 -6.25 0.72 -9.87
N ASN A 103 -5.93 1.65 -10.78
CA ASN A 103 -6.62 1.82 -12.04
C ASN A 103 -5.63 1.68 -13.21
N GLY A 104 -5.83 0.65 -14.06
CA GLY A 104 -4.96 0.35 -15.18
C GLY A 104 -3.68 -0.41 -14.79
N TYR A 105 -2.55 -0.06 -15.37
CA TYR A 105 -1.31 -0.83 -15.20
C TYR A 105 -0.62 -0.58 -13.86
N ALA A 106 -0.23 -1.65 -13.19
CA ALA A 106 0.68 -1.68 -12.05
C ALA A 106 1.85 -2.65 -12.39
N LEU A 107 2.92 -2.13 -12.98
CA LEU A 107 4.01 -2.96 -13.50
C LEU A 107 5.36 -2.61 -12.85
N GLY A 108 6.19 -3.62 -12.62
CA GLY A 108 7.51 -3.44 -12.02
C GLY A 108 7.43 -2.68 -10.71
N GLY A 109 8.15 -1.56 -10.59
CA GLY A 109 8.08 -0.69 -9.42
C GLY A 109 6.67 -0.23 -9.04
N GLY A 110 5.74 -0.12 -10.00
CA GLY A 110 4.33 0.18 -9.74
C GLY A 110 3.58 -0.98 -9.07
N CYS A 111 3.92 -2.21 -9.41
CA CYS A 111 3.42 -3.39 -8.72
C CYS A 111 4.06 -3.52 -7.33
N GLU A 112 5.36 -3.20 -7.20
CA GLU A 112 6.05 -3.16 -5.91
C GLU A 112 5.45 -2.11 -4.96
N LEU A 113 5.08 -0.93 -5.49
CA LEU A 113 4.37 0.12 -4.75
C LEU A 113 3.01 -0.38 -4.24
N ALA A 114 2.23 -1.03 -5.10
CA ALA A 114 0.94 -1.59 -4.72
C ALA A 114 1.09 -2.66 -3.62
N MET A 115 2.11 -3.53 -3.72
CA MET A 115 2.37 -4.58 -2.74
C MET A 115 2.88 -4.08 -1.38
N ALA A 116 3.45 -2.87 -1.32
CA ALA A 116 3.89 -2.26 -0.06
C ALA A 116 2.73 -1.61 0.73
N CYS A 117 1.56 -1.43 0.11
CA CYS A 117 0.35 -1.00 0.80
C CYS A 117 -0.31 -2.17 1.54
N ASP A 118 -1.13 -1.88 2.56
CA ASP A 118 -1.80 -2.91 3.36
C ASP A 118 -2.91 -3.63 2.56
N ILE A 119 -3.74 -2.87 1.85
CA ILE A 119 -4.90 -3.37 1.09
C ILE A 119 -4.81 -2.87 -0.35
N ARG A 120 -5.17 -3.71 -1.32
CA ARG A 120 -5.18 -3.41 -2.75
C ARG A 120 -6.58 -3.60 -3.31
N ILE A 121 -7.17 -2.51 -3.83
CA ILE A 121 -8.46 -2.51 -4.53
C ILE A 121 -8.18 -2.14 -5.99
N ALA A 122 -8.71 -2.87 -6.94
CA ALA A 122 -8.39 -2.66 -8.35
C ALA A 122 -9.65 -2.65 -9.23
N THR A 123 -9.60 -1.88 -10.33
CA THR A 123 -10.58 -2.03 -11.40
C THR A 123 -10.37 -3.34 -12.15
N ARG A 124 -11.43 -3.93 -12.75
CA ARG A 124 -11.34 -5.19 -13.53
C ARG A 124 -10.43 -5.07 -14.74
N ARG A 125 -10.27 -3.88 -15.32
CA ARG A 125 -9.33 -3.63 -16.42
C ARG A 125 -7.86 -3.56 -15.99
N SER A 126 -7.55 -3.54 -14.68
CA SER A 126 -6.19 -3.41 -14.19
C SER A 126 -5.32 -4.61 -14.58
N LYS A 127 -4.02 -4.34 -14.76
CA LYS A 127 -3.02 -5.31 -15.17
C LYS A 127 -1.82 -5.25 -14.23
N PHE A 128 -1.27 -6.39 -13.89
CA PHE A 128 -0.18 -6.54 -12.92
C PHE A 128 0.97 -7.35 -13.50
N GLY A 129 2.20 -7.05 -13.10
CA GLY A 129 3.34 -7.85 -13.52
C GLY A 129 4.67 -7.35 -12.98
N GLN A 130 5.66 -8.23 -13.04
CA GLN A 130 7.07 -7.97 -12.71
C GLN A 130 7.92 -8.35 -13.95
N PRO A 131 7.95 -7.48 -15.01
CA PRO A 131 8.55 -7.81 -16.29
C PRO A 131 10.06 -7.57 -16.36
N GLU A 132 10.71 -7.26 -15.24
CA GLU A 132 12.11 -6.83 -15.15
C GLU A 132 13.09 -7.85 -15.74
N THR A 133 12.80 -9.15 -15.65
CA THR A 133 13.66 -10.21 -16.20
C THR A 133 13.78 -10.14 -17.71
N GLY A 134 12.76 -9.64 -18.41
CA GLY A 134 12.81 -9.34 -19.85
C GLY A 134 13.76 -8.21 -20.22
N LEU A 135 14.20 -7.41 -19.23
CA LEU A 135 15.17 -6.32 -19.40
C LEU A 135 16.56 -6.66 -18.84
N GLY A 136 16.79 -7.91 -18.40
CA GLY A 136 18.08 -8.38 -17.90
C GLY A 136 18.37 -8.07 -16.43
N PHE A 137 17.36 -7.69 -15.63
CA PHE A 137 17.47 -7.47 -14.17
C PHE A 137 16.27 -8.07 -13.45
N ILE A 138 16.24 -7.98 -12.13
CA ILE A 138 15.17 -8.52 -11.29
C ILE A 138 14.39 -7.38 -10.62
N PRO A 139 13.15 -7.62 -10.13
CA PRO A 139 12.46 -6.70 -9.23
C PRO A 139 13.38 -6.29 -8.07
N GLY A 140 13.61 -4.99 -7.89
CA GLY A 140 14.68 -4.48 -7.03
C GLY A 140 14.23 -3.66 -5.83
N ALA A 141 12.91 -3.42 -5.70
CA ALA A 141 12.34 -2.66 -4.59
C ALA A 141 11.46 -3.54 -3.67
N GLY A 142 11.76 -4.84 -3.61
CA GLY A 142 11.10 -5.81 -2.75
C GLY A 142 10.08 -6.72 -3.45
N GLY A 143 9.91 -6.60 -4.78
CA GLY A 143 8.96 -7.41 -5.54
C GLY A 143 9.19 -8.91 -5.40
N THR A 144 10.44 -9.37 -5.37
CA THR A 144 10.76 -10.79 -5.13
C THR A 144 10.28 -11.28 -3.77
N GLN A 145 10.29 -10.42 -2.75
CA GLN A 145 9.94 -10.76 -1.38
C GLN A 145 8.42 -10.61 -1.14
N ARG A 146 7.84 -9.46 -1.51
CA ARG A 146 6.42 -9.20 -1.29
C ARG A 146 5.53 -10.09 -2.14
N LEU A 147 5.86 -10.26 -3.43
CA LEU A 147 5.05 -11.10 -4.30
C LEU A 147 5.01 -12.55 -3.81
N SER A 148 6.17 -13.13 -3.45
CA SER A 148 6.23 -14.51 -2.96
C SER A 148 5.46 -14.73 -1.65
N ARG A 149 5.39 -13.71 -0.81
CA ARG A 149 4.60 -13.75 0.43
C ARG A 149 3.11 -13.60 0.18
N LEU A 150 2.70 -12.82 -0.81
CA LEU A 150 1.28 -12.62 -1.12
C LEU A 150 0.68 -13.80 -1.90
N VAL A 151 1.40 -14.34 -2.91
CA VAL A 151 0.82 -15.30 -3.86
C VAL A 151 1.45 -16.70 -3.79
N GLY A 152 2.40 -16.90 -2.88
CA GLY A 152 3.16 -18.14 -2.73
C GLY A 152 4.33 -18.26 -3.72
N LEU A 153 5.33 -19.08 -3.34
CA LEU A 153 6.61 -19.19 -4.05
C LEU A 153 6.48 -19.61 -5.52
N GLY A 154 5.61 -20.58 -5.80
CA GLY A 154 5.44 -21.12 -7.16
C GLY A 154 4.89 -20.07 -8.12
N LYS A 155 3.83 -19.38 -7.73
CA LYS A 155 3.19 -18.35 -8.55
C LYS A 155 4.08 -17.12 -8.70
N ALA A 156 4.78 -16.71 -7.66
CA ALA A 156 5.74 -15.60 -7.73
C ALA A 156 6.88 -15.90 -8.71
N LYS A 157 7.46 -17.10 -8.67
CA LYS A 157 8.50 -17.54 -9.61
C LYS A 157 7.99 -17.56 -11.05
N GLU A 158 6.79 -18.10 -11.27
CA GLU A 158 6.16 -18.10 -12.60
C GLU A 158 6.07 -16.68 -13.16
N LEU A 159 5.50 -15.73 -12.38
CA LEU A 159 5.30 -14.35 -12.82
C LEU A 159 6.63 -13.61 -13.06
N ILE A 160 7.60 -13.77 -12.17
CA ILE A 160 8.91 -13.11 -12.28
C ILE A 160 9.75 -13.70 -13.40
N PHE A 161 9.80 -15.04 -13.54
CA PHE A 161 10.65 -15.69 -14.53
C PHE A 161 10.14 -15.48 -15.95
N THR A 162 8.82 -15.50 -16.14
CA THR A 162 8.22 -15.27 -17.45
C THR A 162 8.04 -13.78 -17.78
N GLY A 163 8.02 -12.91 -16.77
CA GLY A 163 7.69 -11.49 -16.93
C GLY A 163 6.27 -11.25 -17.46
N ARG A 164 5.39 -12.26 -17.43
CA ARG A 164 4.05 -12.14 -17.98
C ARG A 164 3.20 -11.17 -17.17
N ILE A 165 2.33 -10.47 -17.88
CA ILE A 165 1.33 -9.57 -17.29
C ILE A 165 0.06 -10.37 -17.08
N ILE A 166 -0.53 -10.26 -15.88
CA ILE A 166 -1.80 -10.86 -15.50
C ILE A 166 -2.91 -9.82 -15.44
N ASP A 167 -4.15 -10.27 -15.63
CA ASP A 167 -5.32 -9.43 -15.43
C ASP A 167 -5.74 -9.34 -13.96
N ALA A 168 -6.70 -8.47 -13.69
CA ALA A 168 -7.20 -8.23 -12.35
C ALA A 168 -7.90 -9.46 -11.74
N GLU A 169 -8.58 -10.25 -12.55
CA GLU A 169 -9.27 -11.47 -12.10
C GLU A 169 -8.26 -12.54 -11.65
N GLU A 170 -7.17 -12.73 -12.39
CA GLU A 170 -6.09 -13.62 -11.95
C GLU A 170 -5.43 -13.05 -10.69
N ALA A 171 -5.14 -11.74 -10.64
CA ALA A 171 -4.53 -11.09 -9.48
C ALA A 171 -5.39 -11.23 -8.21
N TYR A 172 -6.70 -11.11 -8.33
CA TYR A 172 -7.65 -11.34 -7.24
C TYR A 172 -7.65 -12.82 -6.81
N ARG A 173 -7.76 -13.74 -7.78
CA ARG A 173 -7.80 -15.19 -7.50
C ARG A 173 -6.55 -15.70 -6.78
N ILE A 174 -5.37 -15.13 -7.04
CA ILE A 174 -4.11 -15.54 -6.40
C ILE A 174 -3.80 -14.76 -5.11
N GLY A 175 -4.66 -13.83 -4.68
CA GLY A 175 -4.49 -13.05 -3.45
C GLY A 175 -3.58 -11.82 -3.59
N LEU A 176 -3.18 -11.44 -4.80
CA LEU A 176 -2.45 -10.20 -5.03
C LEU A 176 -3.34 -8.96 -4.85
N VAL A 177 -4.63 -9.06 -5.14
CA VAL A 177 -5.64 -8.01 -4.99
C VAL A 177 -6.71 -8.46 -4.01
N ASN A 178 -7.19 -7.57 -3.14
CA ASN A 178 -8.19 -7.86 -2.11
C ASN A 178 -9.63 -7.70 -2.60
N GLU A 179 -9.88 -6.74 -3.53
CA GLU A 179 -11.22 -6.44 -4.03
C GLU A 179 -11.15 -5.94 -5.47
N LEU A 180 -12.16 -6.29 -6.28
CA LEU A 180 -12.33 -5.80 -7.65
C LEU A 180 -13.57 -4.91 -7.75
N THR A 181 -13.43 -3.83 -8.52
CA THR A 181 -14.52 -2.89 -8.83
C THR A 181 -14.80 -2.83 -10.34
N ASP A 182 -15.88 -2.16 -10.70
CA ASP A 182 -16.13 -1.77 -12.08
C ASP A 182 -15.03 -0.83 -12.61
N ASP A 183 -14.97 -0.68 -13.95
CA ASP A 183 -13.86 -0.02 -14.64
C ASP A 183 -13.92 1.51 -14.64
N THR A 184 -14.53 2.11 -13.62
CA THR A 184 -14.62 3.56 -13.45
C THR A 184 -13.77 4.04 -12.25
N GLU A 185 -13.31 5.28 -12.32
CA GLU A 185 -12.57 5.91 -11.21
C GLU A 185 -13.50 6.09 -10.01
N GLU A 186 -14.77 6.42 -10.26
CA GLU A 186 -15.79 6.62 -9.24
C GLU A 186 -16.06 5.34 -8.44
N ALA A 187 -16.21 4.18 -9.11
CA ALA A 187 -16.43 2.90 -8.45
C ALA A 187 -15.21 2.49 -7.60
N LEU A 188 -14.00 2.70 -8.16
CA LEU A 188 -12.75 2.40 -7.45
C LEU A 188 -12.61 3.26 -6.19
N MET A 189 -12.81 4.57 -6.30
CA MET A 189 -12.70 5.48 -5.15
C MET A 189 -13.79 5.22 -4.12
N ALA A 190 -15.03 4.95 -4.54
CA ALA A 190 -16.10 4.60 -3.61
C ALA A 190 -15.80 3.32 -2.82
N ALA A 191 -15.20 2.30 -3.44
CA ALA A 191 -14.78 1.08 -2.74
C ALA A 191 -13.64 1.36 -1.75
N ALA A 192 -12.64 2.16 -2.15
CA ALA A 192 -11.54 2.54 -1.27
C ALA A 192 -12.01 3.38 -0.08
N GLU A 193 -12.90 4.34 -0.29
CA GLU A 193 -13.51 5.18 0.75
C GLU A 193 -14.40 4.36 1.69
N LYS A 194 -15.17 3.39 1.16
CA LYS A 194 -15.94 2.45 1.97
C LYS A 194 -15.01 1.64 2.89
N MET A 195 -13.95 1.06 2.36
CA MET A 195 -12.96 0.31 3.13
C MET A 195 -12.29 1.21 4.19
N ALA A 196 -11.90 2.43 3.83
CA ALA A 196 -11.37 3.42 4.78
C ALA A 196 -12.36 3.72 5.90
N GLY A 197 -13.65 3.93 5.58
CA GLY A 197 -14.72 4.13 6.55
C GLY A 197 -14.88 2.95 7.51
N GLU A 198 -14.81 1.72 7.01
CA GLU A 198 -14.88 0.51 7.85
C GLU A 198 -13.68 0.40 8.81
N ILE A 199 -12.52 0.89 8.44
CA ILE A 199 -11.32 0.97 9.28
C ILE A 199 -11.46 2.11 10.29
N MET A 200 -11.86 3.31 9.86
CA MET A 200 -11.91 4.51 10.70
C MET A 200 -12.90 4.43 11.86
N VAL A 201 -13.92 3.57 11.78
CA VAL A 201 -14.84 3.32 12.90
C VAL A 201 -14.24 2.41 13.98
N LYS A 202 -13.01 1.93 13.82
CA LYS A 202 -12.29 1.12 14.81
C LYS A 202 -11.37 2.01 15.66
N ALA A 203 -10.97 1.51 16.83
CA ALA A 203 -10.03 2.18 17.72
C ALA A 203 -8.65 2.36 17.02
N PRO A 204 -8.13 3.60 16.90
CA PRO A 204 -6.90 3.86 16.14
C PRO A 204 -5.70 3.07 16.65
N VAL A 205 -5.46 3.08 17.97
CA VAL A 205 -4.34 2.35 18.56
C VAL A 205 -4.44 0.84 18.30
N ALA A 206 -5.65 0.28 18.35
CA ALA A 206 -5.84 -1.14 18.06
C ALA A 206 -5.51 -1.49 16.60
N ILE A 207 -5.88 -0.62 15.64
CA ILE A 207 -5.50 -0.79 14.22
C ILE A 207 -3.99 -0.71 14.05
N THR A 208 -3.34 0.31 14.62
CA THR A 208 -1.87 0.44 14.58
C THR A 208 -1.18 -0.80 15.16
N MET A 209 -1.61 -1.27 16.34
CA MET A 209 -1.02 -2.44 16.97
C MET A 209 -1.26 -3.72 16.17
N ALA A 210 -2.42 -3.86 15.54
CA ALA A 210 -2.70 -4.99 14.64
C ALA A 210 -1.79 -4.97 13.41
N LYS A 211 -1.60 -3.80 12.76
CA LYS A 211 -0.69 -3.66 11.62
C LYS A 211 0.75 -4.05 12.01
N ILE A 212 1.26 -3.52 13.11
CA ILE A 212 2.60 -3.85 13.62
C ILE A 212 2.74 -5.35 13.89
N ALA A 213 1.79 -5.95 14.61
CA ALA A 213 1.84 -7.36 14.97
C ALA A 213 1.79 -8.27 13.73
N VAL A 214 0.96 -7.95 12.73
CA VAL A 214 0.87 -8.71 11.48
C VAL A 214 2.15 -8.57 10.67
N ASN A 215 2.65 -7.35 10.45
CA ASN A 215 3.82 -7.11 9.60
C ASN A 215 5.08 -7.73 10.21
N LEU A 216 5.37 -7.43 11.48
CA LEU A 216 6.58 -7.95 12.14
C LEU A 216 6.47 -9.44 12.45
N GLY A 217 5.27 -9.91 12.82
CA GLY A 217 5.03 -11.33 13.12
C GLY A 217 5.20 -12.22 11.90
N TYR A 218 4.87 -11.73 10.71
CA TYR A 218 5.02 -12.49 9.46
C TYR A 218 6.49 -12.71 9.07
N ASP A 219 7.38 -11.80 9.46
CA ASP A 219 8.82 -11.84 9.13
C ASP A 219 9.68 -12.57 10.20
N THR A 220 9.03 -13.23 11.16
CA THR A 220 9.74 -13.93 12.24
C THR A 220 9.20 -15.36 12.46
N ASP A 221 9.78 -16.10 13.40
CA ASP A 221 9.23 -17.40 13.82
C ASP A 221 7.94 -17.23 14.65
N MET A 222 7.14 -18.29 14.70
CA MET A 222 5.83 -18.26 15.37
C MET A 222 5.91 -17.85 16.85
N THR A 223 6.93 -18.29 17.59
CA THR A 223 7.08 -17.97 19.01
C THR A 223 7.33 -16.48 19.22
N THR A 224 8.22 -15.90 18.43
CA THR A 224 8.51 -14.46 18.43
C THR A 224 7.31 -13.66 17.97
N GLY A 225 6.61 -14.12 16.91
CA GLY A 225 5.39 -13.48 16.42
C GLY A 225 4.27 -13.43 17.48
N LEU A 226 4.02 -14.53 18.19
CA LEU A 226 3.06 -14.58 19.30
C LEU A 226 3.47 -13.67 20.48
N MET A 227 4.78 -13.50 20.73
CA MET A 227 5.27 -12.57 21.74
C MET A 227 4.99 -11.10 21.33
N LEU A 228 5.24 -10.75 20.05
CA LEU A 228 4.91 -9.41 19.50
C LEU A 228 3.41 -9.14 19.58
N GLU A 229 2.56 -10.11 19.19
CA GLU A 229 1.11 -10.00 19.31
C GLU A 229 0.67 -9.72 20.76
N LYS A 230 1.22 -10.46 21.73
CA LYS A 230 0.91 -10.26 23.14
C LYS A 230 1.32 -8.87 23.64
N MET A 231 2.48 -8.34 23.18
CA MET A 231 2.90 -6.98 23.51
C MET A 231 1.97 -5.95 22.90
N ALA A 232 1.65 -6.08 21.61
CA ALA A 232 0.73 -5.21 20.89
C ALA A 232 -0.68 -5.21 21.52
N GLN A 233 -1.18 -6.38 21.90
CA GLN A 233 -2.45 -6.53 22.61
C GLN A 233 -2.42 -5.84 23.96
N THR A 234 -1.33 -5.97 24.72
CA THR A 234 -1.18 -5.31 26.04
C THR A 234 -1.27 -3.79 25.91
N ILE A 235 -0.66 -3.21 24.87
CA ILE A 235 -0.75 -1.78 24.57
C ILE A 235 -2.21 -1.40 24.24
N ALA A 236 -2.86 -2.14 23.34
CA ALA A 236 -4.25 -1.87 22.98
C ALA A 236 -5.22 -1.99 24.19
N LEU A 237 -4.98 -2.96 25.06
CA LEU A 237 -5.79 -3.16 26.27
C LEU A 237 -5.60 -2.05 27.32
N SER A 238 -4.49 -1.31 27.29
CA SER A 238 -4.23 -0.22 28.23
C SER A 238 -4.93 1.11 27.86
N THR A 239 -5.53 1.18 26.66
CA THR A 239 -6.17 2.41 26.14
C THR A 239 -7.54 2.68 26.76
N GLU A 240 -7.95 3.96 26.77
CA GLU A 240 -9.33 4.34 27.11
C GLU A 240 -10.32 3.81 26.07
N ASP A 241 -9.92 3.74 24.80
CA ASP A 241 -10.73 3.20 23.71
C ASP A 241 -11.16 1.75 23.95
N ARG A 242 -10.33 0.95 24.62
CA ARG A 242 -10.72 -0.40 25.05
C ARG A 242 -11.90 -0.38 26.02
N LYS A 243 -11.88 0.55 26.99
CA LYS A 243 -12.99 0.69 27.95
C LYS A 243 -14.26 1.15 27.24
N GLU A 244 -14.14 2.17 26.39
CA GLU A 244 -15.24 2.68 25.57
C GLU A 244 -15.83 1.57 24.68
N GLY A 245 -15.00 0.83 23.95
CA GLY A 245 -15.45 -0.22 23.03
C GLY A 245 -16.20 -1.33 23.76
N THR A 246 -15.68 -1.78 24.92
CA THR A 246 -16.36 -2.81 25.74
C THR A 246 -17.65 -2.30 26.35
N GLN A 247 -17.68 -1.09 26.85
CA GLN A 247 -18.88 -0.48 27.41
C GLN A 247 -19.97 -0.26 26.34
N ALA A 248 -19.60 0.29 25.18
CA ALA A 248 -20.51 0.50 24.05
C ALA A 248 -21.13 -0.83 23.57
N PHE A 249 -20.34 -1.92 23.55
CA PHE A 249 -20.84 -3.26 23.20
C PHE A 249 -21.90 -3.75 24.19
N ILE A 250 -21.66 -3.61 25.51
CA ILE A 250 -22.61 -4.00 26.57
C ILE A 250 -23.90 -3.19 26.45
N GLU A 251 -23.78 -1.87 26.17
CA GLU A 251 -24.90 -0.93 26.05
C GLU A 251 -25.59 -0.99 24.68
N LYS A 252 -25.09 -1.79 23.73
CA LYS A 252 -25.59 -1.92 22.36
C LYS A 252 -25.66 -0.58 21.59
N ARG A 253 -24.68 0.30 21.82
CA ARG A 253 -24.49 1.55 21.09
C ARG A 253 -23.22 1.56 20.26
N LYS A 254 -23.10 2.53 19.36
CA LYS A 254 -21.84 2.74 18.62
C LYS A 254 -20.79 3.30 19.58
N PRO A 255 -19.52 2.80 19.51
CA PRO A 255 -18.43 3.36 20.29
C PRO A 255 -17.99 4.72 19.71
N ASN A 256 -17.40 5.56 20.56
CA ASN A 256 -16.78 6.82 20.20
C ASN A 256 -15.30 6.79 20.60
N PHE A 257 -14.46 6.29 19.70
CA PHE A 257 -13.04 6.14 19.93
C PHE A 257 -12.28 7.46 19.82
N SER A 258 -11.38 7.71 20.75
CA SER A 258 -10.57 8.92 20.86
C SER A 258 -9.11 8.75 20.46
N GLY A 259 -8.64 7.50 20.32
CA GLY A 259 -7.24 7.17 20.06
C GLY A 259 -6.34 7.29 21.30
N LYS A 260 -6.92 7.23 22.51
CA LYS A 260 -6.20 7.37 23.78
C LYS A 260 -6.26 6.12 24.64
#